data_27f62e784fe70b1916b10242c84ed8a9
#
_entry.id   27f62e784fe70b1916b10242c84ed8a9
#
_cell.length_a   1.000
_cell.length_b   1.000
_cell.length_c   1.000
_cell.angle_alpha   90.00
_cell.angle_beta   90.00
_cell.angle_gamma   90.00
#
_symmetry.space_group_name_H-M   'P 1'
#
loop_
_entity.id
_entity.type
_entity.pdbx_description
1 polymer ?
#
loop_
_entity_poly.entity_id
_entity_poly.type
_entity_poly.pdbx_seq_one_letter_code
_entity_poly.pdbx_strand_id
1 'polypeptide(L)'
;MHREINSEFEVLQEDLNKLEEWQNTWSMSFNPSKCSVMKISNSKLPPDKAYTFCGETLKEVDSHPYLGVELDSKLRWNVHYNKTTAKANRVLGFLKRNLWHCSREIKENAYKTLVRPTLEYASSVWDPYRKEMYSH
;
A
#
# COMPACT_ATOMS: atom_id res chain seq x y z
N MET A 1 22.57 7.79 20.02
CA MET A 1 21.26 7.40 19.47
C MET A 1 20.37 8.59 19.13
N HIS A 2 20.10 9.58 19.98
CA HIS A 2 19.29 10.76 19.59
C HIS A 2 19.92 11.67 18.53
N ARG A 3 21.25 11.75 18.42
CA ARG A 3 21.93 12.58 17.42
C ARG A 3 21.83 12.02 15.99
N GLU A 4 21.89 10.72 15.82
CA GLU A 4 21.79 10.07 14.49
C GLU A 4 20.39 10.21 13.88
N ILE A 5 19.34 10.03 14.69
CA ILE A 5 17.94 10.15 14.25
C ILE A 5 17.60 11.58 13.81
N ASN A 6 18.17 12.59 14.48
CA ASN A 6 17.97 13.98 14.06
C ASN A 6 18.68 14.28 12.73
N SER A 7 19.84 13.68 12.48
CA SER A 7 20.55 13.86 11.19
C SER A 7 19.78 13.22 10.02
N GLU A 8 19.20 12.05 10.21
CA GLU A 8 18.40 11.37 9.18
C GLU A 8 17.12 12.16 8.83
N PHE A 9 16.45 12.75 9.83
CA PHE A 9 15.30 13.62 9.58
C PHE A 9 15.69 14.82 8.73
N GLU A 10 16.78 15.50 9.08
CA GLU A 10 17.25 16.69 8.37
C GLU A 10 17.64 16.36 6.92
N VAL A 11 18.29 15.23 6.68
CA VAL A 11 18.64 14.76 5.34
C VAL A 11 17.39 14.55 4.47
N LEU A 12 16.37 13.84 4.99
CA LEU A 12 15.14 13.61 4.22
C LEU A 12 14.37 14.91 3.98
N GLN A 13 14.31 15.82 4.95
CA GLN A 13 13.68 17.13 4.75
C GLN A 13 14.42 17.96 3.70
N GLU A 14 15.75 17.92 3.68
CA GLU A 14 16.55 18.58 2.65
C GLU A 14 16.29 18.00 1.26
N ASP A 15 16.13 16.68 1.15
CA ASP A 15 15.80 16.06 -0.13
C ASP A 15 14.38 16.41 -0.61
N LEU A 16 13.42 16.56 0.29
CA LEU A 16 12.09 17.08 -0.05
C LEU A 16 12.18 18.53 -0.57
N ASN A 17 12.99 19.37 0.05
CA ASN A 17 13.20 20.75 -0.41
C ASN A 17 13.85 20.80 -1.82
N LYS A 18 14.79 19.89 -2.10
CA LYS A 18 15.38 19.76 -3.46
C LYS A 18 14.34 19.33 -4.50
N LEU A 19 13.37 18.47 -4.12
CA LEU A 19 12.26 18.13 -5.01
C LEU A 19 11.34 19.32 -5.28
N GLU A 20 11.14 20.23 -4.32
CA GLU A 20 10.40 21.47 -4.55
C GLU A 20 11.15 22.40 -5.54
N GLU A 21 12.46 22.52 -5.43
CA GLU A 21 13.28 23.26 -6.40
C GLU A 21 13.22 22.65 -7.80
N TRP A 22 13.30 21.32 -7.87
CA TRP A 22 13.19 20.58 -9.11
C TRP A 22 11.83 20.79 -9.81
N GLN A 23 10.72 20.74 -9.07
CA GLN A 23 9.38 20.99 -9.63
C GLN A 23 9.28 22.39 -10.24
N ASN A 24 9.85 23.40 -9.59
CA ASN A 24 9.86 24.78 -10.09
C ASN A 24 10.69 24.92 -11.38
N THR A 25 11.82 24.23 -11.46
CA THR A 25 12.70 24.22 -12.63
C THR A 25 12.01 23.61 -13.86
N TRP A 26 11.25 22.53 -13.66
CA TRP A 26 10.63 21.77 -14.76
C TRP A 26 9.15 22.10 -14.96
N SER A 27 8.63 23.14 -14.33
CA SER A 27 7.20 23.53 -14.42
C SER A 27 6.23 22.38 -14.16
N MET A 28 6.61 21.46 -13.29
CA MET A 28 5.76 20.38 -12.77
C MET A 28 5.17 20.81 -11.43
N SER A 29 4.10 20.16 -10.97
CA SER A 29 3.56 20.38 -9.63
C SER A 29 3.28 19.06 -8.94
N PHE A 30 3.83 18.90 -7.75
CA PHE A 30 3.44 17.82 -6.86
C PHE A 30 2.08 18.13 -6.20
N ASN A 31 1.39 17.10 -5.78
CA ASN A 31 0.16 17.27 -5.00
C ASN A 31 0.42 16.81 -3.56
N PRO A 32 0.73 17.71 -2.63
CA PRO A 32 1.08 17.35 -1.26
C PRO A 32 -0.07 16.68 -0.51
N SER A 33 -1.34 16.97 -0.87
CA SER A 33 -2.50 16.31 -0.25
C SER A 33 -2.58 14.80 -0.52
N LYS A 34 -1.86 14.30 -1.54
CA LYS A 34 -1.71 12.88 -1.87
C LYS A 34 -0.42 12.28 -1.31
N CYS A 35 0.43 13.10 -0.72
CA CYS A 35 1.67 12.65 -0.11
C CYS A 35 1.43 12.31 1.37
N SER A 36 2.09 11.30 1.85
CA SER A 36 2.03 10.91 3.26
C SER A 36 3.38 10.32 3.69
N VAL A 37 3.63 10.36 4.97
CA VAL A 37 4.81 9.76 5.59
C VAL A 37 4.41 8.49 6.30
N MET A 38 5.14 7.41 6.06
CA MET A 38 4.99 6.18 6.82
C MET A 38 6.34 5.83 7.45
N LYS A 39 6.37 5.77 8.78
CA LYS A 39 7.55 5.36 9.52
C LYS A 39 7.59 3.84 9.64
N ILE A 40 8.58 3.22 9.00
CA ILE A 40 8.80 1.78 9.07
C ILE A 40 9.82 1.52 10.18
N SER A 41 9.35 1.22 11.37
CA SER A 41 10.22 0.95 12.52
C SER A 41 9.55 0.01 13.52
N ASN A 42 10.38 -0.81 14.17
CA ASN A 42 9.99 -1.60 15.33
C ASN A 42 10.27 -0.85 16.65
N SER A 43 10.83 0.36 16.59
CA SER A 43 11.08 1.21 17.75
C SER A 43 9.79 1.78 18.33
N LYS A 44 9.70 1.87 19.65
CA LYS A 44 8.54 2.42 20.38
C LYS A 44 8.52 3.96 20.43
N LEU A 45 9.59 4.61 19.99
CA LEU A 45 9.74 6.06 20.06
C LEU A 45 9.95 6.61 18.63
N PRO A 46 8.89 7.00 17.92
CA PRO A 46 9.05 7.77 16.69
C PRO A 46 9.60 9.18 17.04
N PRO A 47 10.45 9.76 16.20
CA PRO A 47 10.80 11.17 16.34
C PRO A 47 9.56 12.04 16.19
N ASP A 48 9.39 13.00 17.08
CA ASP A 48 8.21 13.88 17.18
C ASP A 48 8.23 15.02 16.13
N LYS A 49 8.96 14.84 15.03
CA LYS A 49 9.12 15.82 13.96
C LYS A 49 8.24 15.47 12.76
N ALA A 50 7.47 16.44 12.28
CA ALA A 50 6.67 16.32 11.08
C ALA A 50 7.45 16.83 9.86
N TYR A 51 7.38 16.11 8.74
CA TYR A 51 7.92 16.54 7.47
C TYR A 51 6.98 17.54 6.79
N THR A 52 7.57 18.50 6.09
CA THR A 52 6.84 19.47 5.25
C THR A 52 7.21 19.29 3.79
N PHE A 53 6.26 19.49 2.89
CA PHE A 53 6.46 19.41 1.45
C PHE A 53 5.52 20.36 0.72
N CYS A 54 6.04 21.21 -0.16
CA CYS A 54 5.30 22.25 -0.85
C CYS A 54 4.44 23.13 0.10
N GLY A 55 5.00 23.48 1.25
CA GLY A 55 4.33 24.32 2.26
C GLY A 55 3.27 23.61 3.10
N GLU A 56 3.00 22.34 2.88
CA GLU A 56 2.06 21.54 3.66
C GLU A 56 2.78 20.53 4.57
N THR A 57 2.25 20.31 5.76
CA THR A 57 2.73 19.25 6.66
C THR A 57 2.22 17.89 6.20
N LEU A 58 3.13 16.95 5.94
CA LEU A 58 2.78 15.63 5.49
C LEU A 58 2.11 14.82 6.60
N LYS A 59 0.99 14.19 6.25
CA LYS A 59 0.24 13.33 7.18
C LYS A 59 0.99 12.03 7.44
N GLU A 60 1.18 11.69 8.71
CA GLU A 60 1.69 10.38 9.10
C GLU A 60 0.57 9.32 9.01
N VAL A 61 0.90 8.17 8.41
CA VAL A 61 -0.05 7.06 8.22
C VAL A 61 0.59 5.73 8.63
N ASP A 62 -0.21 4.83 9.19
CA ASP A 62 0.22 3.48 9.56
C ASP A 62 0.16 2.49 8.39
N SER A 63 -0.66 2.77 7.39
CA SER A 63 -0.74 2.00 6.16
C SER A 63 -1.03 2.89 4.96
N HIS A 64 -0.49 2.51 3.80
CA HIS A 64 -0.68 3.26 2.56
C HIS A 64 -0.72 2.32 1.36
N PRO A 65 -1.65 2.50 0.40
CA PRO A 65 -1.64 1.75 -0.84
C PRO A 65 -0.51 2.23 -1.76
N TYR A 66 0.41 1.34 -2.08
CA TYR A 66 1.50 1.59 -3.01
C TYR A 66 1.43 0.62 -4.19
N LEU A 67 1.26 1.13 -5.40
CA LEU A 67 1.10 0.33 -6.63
C LEU A 67 0.09 -0.82 -6.49
N GLY A 68 -1.02 -0.57 -5.79
CA GLY A 68 -2.08 -1.56 -5.59
C GLY A 68 -1.84 -2.56 -4.46
N VAL A 69 -0.70 -2.47 -3.77
CA VAL A 69 -0.39 -3.28 -2.58
C VAL A 69 -0.48 -2.40 -1.34
N GLU A 70 -1.18 -2.85 -0.31
CA GLU A 70 -1.26 -2.13 0.96
C GLU A 70 -0.02 -2.39 1.79
N LEU A 71 0.78 -1.36 2.01
CA LEU A 71 1.94 -1.40 2.90
C LEU A 71 1.51 -1.00 4.33
N ASP A 72 2.01 -1.72 5.31
CA ASP A 72 1.83 -1.45 6.75
C ASP A 72 3.17 -1.03 7.35
N SER A 73 3.17 -0.07 8.28
CA SER A 73 4.36 0.45 8.98
C SER A 73 5.22 -0.63 9.65
N LYS A 74 4.66 -1.81 9.91
CA LYS A 74 5.35 -3.00 10.46
C LYS A 74 5.65 -4.05 9.40
N LEU A 75 5.42 -3.74 8.10
CA LEU A 75 5.58 -4.65 6.97
C LEU A 75 4.80 -5.97 7.14
N ARG A 76 3.61 -5.89 7.74
CA ARG A 76 2.70 -7.03 7.89
C ARG A 76 1.66 -6.99 6.78
N TRP A 77 1.45 -8.10 6.13
CA TRP A 77 0.56 -8.21 4.98
C TRP A 77 -0.91 -8.44 5.33
N ASN A 78 -1.28 -8.50 6.61
CA ASN A 78 -2.64 -8.80 7.07
C ASN A 78 -3.69 -7.86 6.47
N VAL A 79 -3.40 -6.57 6.39
CA VAL A 79 -4.34 -5.57 5.84
C VAL A 79 -4.53 -5.81 4.35
N HIS A 80 -3.45 -6.02 3.62
CA HIS A 80 -3.49 -6.31 2.18
C HIS A 80 -4.22 -7.63 1.90
N TYR A 81 -3.87 -8.70 2.62
CA TYR A 81 -4.51 -10.01 2.52
C TYR A 81 -6.03 -9.92 2.72
N ASN A 82 -6.48 -9.28 3.80
CA ASN A 82 -7.90 -9.14 4.09
C ASN A 82 -8.64 -8.34 3.01
N LYS A 83 -8.07 -7.24 2.53
CA LYS A 83 -8.65 -6.43 1.44
C LYS A 83 -8.75 -7.22 0.13
N THR A 84 -7.69 -7.92 -0.24
CA THR A 84 -7.61 -8.71 -1.48
C THR A 84 -8.59 -9.88 -1.45
N THR A 85 -8.63 -10.62 -0.36
CA THR A 85 -9.55 -11.75 -0.16
C THR A 85 -11.00 -11.26 -0.16
N ALA A 86 -11.32 -10.16 0.52
CA ALA A 86 -12.66 -9.60 0.51
C ALA A 86 -13.09 -9.14 -0.89
N LYS A 87 -12.16 -8.56 -1.68
CA LYS A 87 -12.43 -8.17 -3.07
C LYS A 87 -12.69 -9.40 -3.95
N ALA A 88 -11.85 -10.42 -3.85
CA ALA A 88 -12.00 -11.67 -4.59
C ALA A 88 -13.33 -12.38 -4.24
N ASN A 89 -13.69 -12.45 -2.97
CA ASN A 89 -14.95 -13.05 -2.52
C ASN A 89 -16.18 -12.30 -3.00
N ARG A 90 -16.14 -10.97 -3.09
CA ARG A 90 -17.24 -10.17 -3.68
C ARG A 90 -17.44 -10.51 -5.15
N VAL A 91 -16.35 -10.60 -5.92
CA VAL A 91 -16.42 -10.98 -7.34
C VAL A 91 -16.93 -12.41 -7.48
N LEU A 92 -16.42 -13.34 -6.69
CA LEU A 92 -16.86 -14.73 -6.69
C LEU A 92 -18.36 -14.86 -6.35
N GLY A 93 -18.83 -14.11 -5.36
CA GLY A 93 -20.26 -14.08 -5.01
C GLY A 93 -21.13 -13.52 -6.14
N PHE A 94 -20.64 -12.47 -6.83
CA PHE A 94 -21.31 -11.95 -8.02
C PHE A 94 -21.38 -13.00 -9.15
N LEU A 95 -20.27 -13.68 -9.44
CA LEU A 95 -20.23 -14.72 -10.47
C LEU A 95 -21.15 -15.89 -10.14
N LYS A 96 -21.16 -16.35 -8.88
CA LYS A 96 -22.07 -17.45 -8.43
C LYS A 96 -23.53 -17.11 -8.70
N ARG A 97 -23.95 -15.88 -8.44
CA ARG A 97 -25.35 -15.46 -8.65
C ARG A 97 -25.73 -15.32 -10.11
N ASN A 98 -24.81 -14.78 -10.92
CA ASN A 98 -25.14 -14.45 -12.32
C ASN A 98 -24.88 -15.61 -13.29
N LEU A 99 -23.95 -16.52 -12.97
CA LEU A 99 -23.57 -17.62 -13.85
C LEU A 99 -24.18 -18.97 -13.39
N TRP A 100 -25.23 -18.95 -12.59
CA TRP A 100 -25.82 -20.17 -12.04
C TRP A 100 -26.19 -21.19 -13.12
N HIS A 101 -26.82 -20.75 -14.20
CA HIS A 101 -27.28 -21.57 -15.31
C HIS A 101 -26.23 -21.81 -16.41
N CYS A 102 -25.04 -21.19 -16.30
CA CYS A 102 -24.00 -21.33 -17.31
C CYS A 102 -23.26 -22.66 -17.19
N SER A 103 -22.62 -23.08 -18.28
CA SER A 103 -21.78 -24.27 -18.31
C SER A 103 -20.59 -24.15 -17.36
N ARG A 104 -20.01 -25.31 -17.01
CA ARG A 104 -18.79 -25.36 -16.17
C ARG A 104 -17.64 -24.56 -16.79
N GLU A 105 -17.47 -24.65 -18.09
CA GLU A 105 -16.41 -23.96 -18.83
C GLU A 105 -16.52 -22.43 -18.68
N ILE A 106 -17.72 -21.86 -18.83
CA ILE A 106 -17.95 -20.43 -18.65
C ILE A 106 -17.63 -19.99 -17.21
N LYS A 107 -18.05 -20.78 -16.21
CA LYS A 107 -17.76 -20.50 -14.80
C LYS A 107 -16.25 -20.53 -14.52
N GLU A 108 -15.55 -21.49 -15.08
CA GLU A 108 -14.11 -21.65 -14.92
C GLU A 108 -13.34 -20.51 -15.60
N ASN A 109 -13.73 -20.12 -16.80
CA ASN A 109 -13.14 -18.99 -17.51
C ASN A 109 -13.39 -17.66 -16.77
N ALA A 110 -14.61 -17.45 -16.27
CA ALA A 110 -14.94 -16.27 -15.47
C ALA A 110 -14.13 -16.21 -14.17
N TYR A 111 -13.92 -17.33 -13.49
CA TYR A 111 -13.05 -17.39 -12.32
C TYR A 111 -11.60 -17.06 -12.65
N LYS A 112 -11.05 -17.68 -13.70
CA LYS A 112 -9.66 -17.45 -14.13
C LYS A 112 -9.38 -16.02 -14.58
N THR A 113 -10.36 -15.33 -15.15
CA THR A 113 -10.23 -13.97 -15.67
C THR A 113 -10.53 -12.87 -14.64
N LEU A 114 -11.46 -13.10 -13.73
CA LEU A 114 -11.98 -12.04 -12.86
C LEU A 114 -11.60 -12.21 -11.37
N VAL A 115 -11.45 -13.43 -10.91
CA VAL A 115 -11.16 -13.71 -9.48
C VAL A 115 -9.67 -13.96 -9.26
N ARG A 116 -9.11 -14.91 -10.00
CA ARG A 116 -7.73 -15.36 -9.85
C ARG A 116 -6.69 -14.23 -9.99
N PRO A 117 -6.77 -13.31 -10.97
CA PRO A 117 -5.81 -12.22 -11.11
C PRO A 117 -5.79 -11.26 -9.91
N THR A 118 -6.94 -11.10 -9.23
CA THR A 118 -7.01 -10.28 -8.00
C THR A 118 -6.19 -10.91 -6.88
N LEU A 119 -6.19 -12.24 -6.75
CA LEU A 119 -5.44 -12.97 -5.73
C LEU A 119 -3.94 -13.11 -6.05
N GLU A 120 -3.60 -13.17 -7.33
CA GLU A 120 -2.22 -13.39 -7.78
C GLU A 120 -1.45 -12.08 -8.02
N TYR A 121 -2.14 -10.93 -8.06
CA TYR A 121 -1.48 -9.64 -8.28
C TYR A 121 -0.42 -9.37 -7.22
N ALA A 122 0.82 -9.13 -7.68
CA ALA A 122 1.99 -8.85 -6.83
C ALA A 122 2.24 -9.91 -5.73
N SER A 123 1.82 -11.15 -5.93
CA SER A 123 1.96 -12.24 -4.94
C SER A 123 3.41 -12.44 -4.48
N SER A 124 4.39 -12.21 -5.34
CA SER A 124 5.82 -12.26 -4.99
C SER A 124 6.25 -11.24 -3.92
N VAL A 125 5.42 -10.20 -3.68
CA VAL A 125 5.70 -9.16 -2.68
C VAL A 125 5.03 -9.47 -1.35
N TRP A 126 3.79 -9.97 -1.38
CA TRP A 126 2.93 -10.08 -0.19
C TRP A 126 2.54 -11.52 0.16
N ASP A 127 3.16 -12.52 -0.43
CA ASP A 127 2.86 -13.91 -0.16
C ASP A 127 2.84 -14.18 1.36
N PRO A 128 1.70 -14.65 1.91
CA PRO A 128 1.56 -14.82 3.34
C PRO A 128 2.43 -15.98 3.83
N TYR A 129 3.45 -15.66 4.59
CA TYR A 129 4.39 -16.65 5.18
C TYR A 129 3.88 -17.28 6.49
N ARG A 130 2.77 -16.79 7.05
CA ARG A 130 2.19 -17.30 8.30
C ARG A 130 1.18 -18.40 8.01
N LYS A 131 1.33 -19.56 8.64
CA LYS A 131 0.42 -20.72 8.49
C LYS A 131 -1.04 -20.38 8.78
N GLU A 132 -1.31 -19.45 9.70
CA GLU A 132 -2.65 -18.98 10.07
C GLU A 132 -3.41 -18.30 8.91
N MET A 133 -2.71 -17.83 7.89
CA MET A 133 -3.32 -17.19 6.71
C MET A 133 -3.78 -18.22 5.65
N TYR A 134 -3.34 -19.48 5.75
CA TYR A 134 -3.72 -20.56 4.83
C TYR A 134 -4.89 -21.43 5.33
N SER A 135 -5.38 -21.21 6.54
CA SER A 135 -6.35 -22.08 7.22
C SER A 135 -7.82 -21.60 7.12
N HIS A 136 -8.23 -21.09 5.93
CA HIS A 136 -9.63 -20.74 5.66
C HIS A 136 -10.14 -21.33 4.35
#